data_54e7c68d5fa281421e0e2a75a1bf44b4
#
_entry.id   54e7c68d5fa281421e0e2a75a1bf44b4
#
_cell.length_a   1.000
_cell.length_b   1.000
_cell.length_c   1.000
_cell.angle_alpha   90.00
_cell.angle_beta   90.00
_cell.angle_gamma   90.00
#
_symmetry.space_group_name_H-M   'P 1'
#
loop_
_entity.id
_entity.type
_entity.pdbx_description
1 polymer ?
#
loop_
_entity_poly.entity_id
_entity_poly.type
_entity_poly.pdbx_seq_one_letter_code
_entity_poly.pdbx_strand_id
1 'polypeptide(L)'
;MRPIYSENVERLSNYDEGGFHPVHLGEVYNRHYEVIHKLGHGGFATVWLCLDTRSHQWRALKIIAADYSDEDGSDLRLLSILDLDGKGLSEGEENHVALPVDSFWIEGINGQHLCLILPLLGDSIRTKPIWDPPNSFKHIFRQAGKALQFLHRHGICHGDITPRNILFRLGDTTRISREEMLNLVGKHGVEFVRTRTGEKPSPRYPSYIVGPADLSQLMSTGDISVIDFGECFNVSNPPEIIGIPNAYSAPEVRFQFNPGFSGDVWALACTLMEIRTGSVLFSNTERIGALVACFSAFLGPLPEPYRSIRITQLHEMLEEIGQENDPESLRLKRSAEEQLAEFFDPMLERKDTARFKMALSRMRKETGYENPFLADMARERGYIEMPMGPDGTPDEYAPPIEKRWELENEEFALLGDLFTKTFKYDPKDRLSLEEFLNHPWFEDTTSVLKEENDPHAQTETPIEPSASNQSSPLTLCKHANTASLDGYASSEEQQPSDSQT
;
A
#
# COMPACT_ATOMS: atom_id res chain seq x y z
N MET A 1 15.13 -30.25 -2.15
CA MET A 1 14.04 -29.26 -2.10
C MET A 1 14.18 -28.51 -0.78
N ARG A 2 14.43 -27.22 -0.79
CA ARG A 2 14.35 -26.41 0.44
C ARG A 2 12.87 -26.26 0.76
N PRO A 3 12.44 -26.43 2.04
CA PRO A 3 11.07 -26.12 2.40
C PRO A 3 10.78 -24.68 2.04
N ILE A 4 9.64 -24.42 1.38
CA ILE A 4 9.14 -23.08 1.08
C ILE A 4 8.59 -22.49 2.41
N TYR A 5 9.41 -22.40 3.45
CA TYR A 5 9.19 -21.50 4.57
C TYR A 5 9.65 -20.13 4.09
N SER A 6 8.90 -19.56 3.14
CA SER A 6 9.06 -18.16 2.81
C SER A 6 8.24 -17.37 3.83
N GLU A 7 8.72 -16.22 4.23
CA GLU A 7 8.01 -15.22 5.05
C GLU A 7 6.67 -14.79 4.44
N ASN A 8 6.34 -15.30 3.26
CA ASN A 8 5.17 -14.94 2.45
C ASN A 8 3.99 -15.94 2.54
N VAL A 9 4.04 -16.94 3.41
CA VAL A 9 2.91 -17.85 3.66
C VAL A 9 2.48 -17.79 5.11
N GLU A 10 1.18 -17.93 5.35
CA GLU A 10 0.61 -17.92 6.69
C GLU A 10 1.06 -19.11 7.53
N ARG A 11 1.09 -18.89 8.83
CA ARG A 11 1.40 -19.95 9.81
C ARG A 11 0.21 -20.90 9.95
N LEU A 12 0.48 -22.21 10.12
CA LEU A 12 -0.57 -23.19 10.37
C LEU A 12 -1.37 -22.89 11.65
N SER A 13 -0.76 -22.30 12.68
CA SER A 13 -1.47 -21.85 13.87
C SER A 13 -2.57 -20.83 13.62
N ASN A 14 -2.53 -20.13 12.48
CA ASN A 14 -3.61 -19.19 12.11
C ASN A 14 -4.91 -19.91 11.71
N TYR A 15 -4.89 -21.24 11.55
CA TYR A 15 -6.06 -22.09 11.24
C TYR A 15 -6.66 -22.79 12.47
N ASP A 16 -6.28 -22.35 13.68
CA ASP A 16 -6.94 -22.82 14.89
C ASP A 16 -8.39 -22.28 14.98
N GLU A 17 -9.17 -22.73 15.96
CA GLU A 17 -10.54 -22.24 16.18
C GLU A 17 -10.58 -20.73 16.31
N GLY A 18 -11.53 -20.08 15.65
CA GLY A 18 -11.57 -18.62 15.54
C GLY A 18 -10.64 -18.03 14.47
N GLY A 19 -9.70 -18.82 13.92
CA GLY A 19 -8.70 -18.39 12.95
C GLY A 19 -9.19 -18.40 11.49
N PHE A 20 -8.26 -18.67 10.57
CA PHE A 20 -8.54 -18.62 9.12
C PHE A 20 -9.41 -19.79 8.66
N HIS A 21 -10.21 -19.53 7.63
CA HIS A 21 -10.90 -20.57 6.87
C HIS A 21 -9.93 -21.33 5.96
N PRO A 22 -9.90 -22.67 5.98
CA PRO A 22 -9.11 -23.46 5.04
C PRO A 22 -9.72 -23.40 3.63
N VAL A 23 -8.98 -22.84 2.67
CA VAL A 23 -9.40 -22.64 1.29
C VAL A 23 -8.59 -23.53 0.34
N HIS A 24 -9.25 -24.12 -0.67
CA HIS A 24 -8.60 -24.89 -1.72
C HIS A 24 -8.87 -24.29 -3.10
N LEU A 25 -7.91 -24.47 -4.00
CA LEU A 25 -8.04 -24.01 -5.38
C LEU A 25 -9.20 -24.73 -6.09
N GLY A 26 -10.01 -24.00 -6.83
CA GLY A 26 -11.21 -24.49 -7.51
C GLY A 26 -12.47 -24.52 -6.64
N GLU A 27 -12.40 -24.22 -5.35
CA GLU A 27 -13.60 -24.03 -4.54
C GLU A 27 -14.41 -22.83 -5.06
N VAL A 28 -15.75 -22.95 -4.95
CA VAL A 28 -16.68 -21.92 -5.39
C VAL A 28 -17.46 -21.38 -4.21
N TYR A 29 -17.25 -20.10 -3.90
CA TYR A 29 -17.95 -19.38 -2.84
C TYR A 29 -19.13 -18.60 -3.39
N ASN A 30 -20.16 -18.40 -2.57
CA ASN A 30 -21.41 -17.72 -2.95
C ASN A 30 -21.96 -18.15 -4.31
N ARG A 31 -21.78 -19.44 -4.69
CA ARG A 31 -22.22 -20.11 -5.94
C ARG A 31 -21.53 -19.66 -7.23
N HIS A 32 -20.65 -18.66 -7.23
CA HIS A 32 -20.09 -18.12 -8.46
C HIS A 32 -18.67 -17.51 -8.35
N TYR A 33 -18.10 -17.36 -7.16
CA TYR A 33 -16.72 -16.94 -7.00
C TYR A 33 -15.79 -18.15 -6.96
N GLU A 34 -15.21 -18.52 -8.10
CA GLU A 34 -14.26 -19.64 -8.21
C GLU A 34 -12.86 -19.20 -7.79
N VAL A 35 -12.27 -19.86 -6.80
CA VAL A 35 -10.91 -19.59 -6.33
C VAL A 35 -9.88 -20.11 -7.33
N ILE A 36 -9.05 -19.21 -7.84
CA ILE A 36 -8.05 -19.51 -8.87
C ILE A 36 -6.63 -19.54 -8.32
N HIS A 37 -6.25 -18.58 -7.47
CA HIS A 37 -4.91 -18.48 -6.89
C HIS A 37 -4.98 -17.74 -5.56
N LYS A 38 -3.92 -17.80 -4.76
CA LYS A 38 -3.78 -16.97 -3.57
C LYS A 38 -3.14 -15.65 -3.94
N LEU A 39 -3.70 -14.52 -3.49
CA LEU A 39 -3.08 -13.20 -3.62
C LEU A 39 -2.17 -12.88 -2.44
N GLY A 40 -2.55 -13.32 -1.23
CA GLY A 40 -1.76 -13.06 -0.04
C GLY A 40 -2.50 -13.37 1.26
N HIS A 41 -1.93 -12.93 2.37
CA HIS A 41 -2.55 -12.97 3.69
C HIS A 41 -2.08 -11.80 4.54
N GLY A 42 -2.88 -11.42 5.52
CA GLY A 42 -2.53 -10.52 6.61
C GLY A 42 -2.55 -11.23 7.96
N GLY A 43 -2.60 -10.47 9.05
CA GLY A 43 -2.81 -11.01 10.40
C GLY A 43 -4.20 -11.58 10.62
N PHE A 44 -5.20 -11.02 9.92
CA PHE A 44 -6.61 -11.24 10.20
C PHE A 44 -7.42 -11.79 9.00
N ALA A 45 -6.80 -11.98 7.85
CA ALA A 45 -7.49 -12.46 6.64
C ALA A 45 -6.55 -13.16 5.67
N THR A 46 -7.13 -14.03 4.82
CA THR A 46 -6.51 -14.53 3.58
C THR A 46 -7.18 -13.88 2.38
N VAL A 47 -6.41 -13.63 1.31
CA VAL A 47 -6.92 -12.98 0.09
C VAL A 47 -6.63 -13.87 -1.12
N TRP A 48 -7.66 -14.08 -1.93
CA TRP A 48 -7.66 -15.03 -3.04
C TRP A 48 -8.06 -14.37 -4.36
N LEU A 49 -7.37 -14.69 -5.43
CA LEU A 49 -7.79 -14.38 -6.80
C LEU A 49 -8.97 -15.28 -7.15
N CYS A 50 -10.09 -14.68 -7.50
CA CYS A 50 -11.30 -15.37 -7.91
C CYS A 50 -11.79 -14.93 -9.27
N LEU A 51 -12.44 -15.84 -9.99
CA LEU A 51 -13.25 -15.55 -11.16
C LEU A 51 -14.71 -15.49 -10.74
N ASP A 52 -15.36 -14.35 -10.90
CA ASP A 52 -16.83 -14.30 -10.87
C ASP A 52 -17.39 -14.92 -12.14
N THR A 53 -17.92 -16.12 -12.04
CA THR A 53 -18.44 -16.89 -13.18
C THR A 53 -19.73 -16.32 -13.79
N ARG A 54 -20.41 -15.39 -13.09
CA ARG A 54 -21.61 -14.71 -13.62
C ARG A 54 -21.24 -13.51 -14.49
N SER A 55 -20.34 -12.67 -14.01
CA SER A 55 -19.93 -11.44 -14.69
C SER A 55 -18.67 -11.63 -15.54
N HIS A 56 -17.99 -12.76 -15.45
CA HIS A 56 -16.68 -13.03 -16.04
C HIS A 56 -15.61 -12.00 -15.67
N GLN A 57 -15.67 -11.50 -14.42
CA GLN A 57 -14.73 -10.52 -13.91
C GLN A 57 -13.79 -11.15 -12.90
N TRP A 58 -12.53 -10.72 -12.94
CA TRP A 58 -11.54 -11.07 -11.95
C TRP A 58 -11.74 -10.24 -10.68
N ARG A 59 -11.69 -10.89 -9.53
CA ARG A 59 -11.95 -10.30 -8.20
C ARG A 59 -10.91 -10.78 -7.18
N ALA A 60 -10.77 -10.01 -6.12
CA ALA A 60 -10.09 -10.42 -4.91
C ALA A 60 -11.15 -10.81 -3.86
N LEU A 61 -11.09 -12.04 -3.35
CA LEU A 61 -11.90 -12.53 -2.24
C LEU A 61 -11.08 -12.46 -0.95
N LYS A 62 -11.42 -11.54 -0.05
CA LYS A 62 -10.86 -11.43 1.31
C LYS A 62 -11.74 -12.22 2.25
N ILE A 63 -11.19 -13.28 2.89
CA ILE A 63 -11.86 -14.09 3.90
C ILE A 63 -11.28 -13.73 5.26
N ILE A 64 -12.08 -13.12 6.11
CA ILE A 64 -11.68 -12.65 7.43
C ILE A 64 -11.68 -13.83 8.41
N ALA A 65 -10.71 -13.89 9.32
CA ALA A 65 -10.66 -14.88 10.39
C ALA A 65 -11.91 -14.79 11.27
N ALA A 66 -12.38 -15.91 11.77
CA ALA A 66 -13.68 -15.98 12.44
C ALA A 66 -13.78 -15.04 13.65
N ASP A 67 -12.74 -14.97 14.50
CA ASP A 67 -12.71 -14.09 15.67
C ASP A 67 -12.72 -12.58 15.33
N TYR A 68 -12.42 -12.24 14.08
CA TYR A 68 -12.39 -10.86 13.56
C TYR A 68 -13.54 -10.57 12.58
N SER A 69 -14.43 -11.54 12.37
CA SER A 69 -15.61 -11.41 11.51
C SER A 69 -16.79 -10.89 12.33
N ASP A 70 -17.22 -9.66 12.04
CA ASP A 70 -18.28 -8.97 12.79
C ASP A 70 -19.26 -8.33 11.81
N GLU A 71 -20.57 -8.41 12.11
CA GLU A 71 -21.63 -7.75 11.32
C GLU A 71 -21.52 -6.22 11.43
N ASP A 72 -21.01 -5.71 12.57
CA ASP A 72 -20.71 -4.30 12.81
C ASP A 72 -19.23 -3.94 12.51
N GLY A 73 -18.51 -4.79 11.81
CA GLY A 73 -17.11 -4.59 11.45
C GLY A 73 -16.87 -3.32 10.64
N SER A 74 -15.64 -2.78 10.74
CA SER A 74 -15.26 -1.50 10.13
C SER A 74 -15.51 -1.45 8.63
N ASP A 75 -15.19 -2.54 7.89
CA ASP A 75 -15.42 -2.64 6.44
C ASP A 75 -16.90 -2.49 6.07
N LEU A 76 -17.83 -3.14 6.82
CA LEU A 76 -19.27 -3.07 6.55
C LEU A 76 -19.88 -1.75 7.00
N ARG A 77 -19.42 -1.19 8.12
CA ARG A 77 -19.84 0.14 8.56
C ARG A 77 -19.45 1.22 7.56
N LEU A 78 -18.24 1.14 7.01
CA LEU A 78 -17.80 2.07 5.98
C LEU A 78 -18.73 2.03 4.77
N LEU A 79 -19.09 0.84 4.27
CA LEU A 79 -20.04 0.71 3.17
C LEU A 79 -21.38 1.35 3.50
N SER A 80 -21.91 1.11 4.69
CA SER A 80 -23.19 1.71 5.11
C SER A 80 -23.15 3.23 5.20
N ILE A 81 -22.00 3.83 5.56
CA ILE A 81 -21.82 5.28 5.62
C ILE A 81 -21.69 5.88 4.21
N LEU A 82 -20.98 5.22 3.31
CA LEU A 82 -20.70 5.73 1.97
C LEU A 82 -21.83 5.46 0.98
N ASP A 83 -22.68 4.45 1.21
CA ASP A 83 -23.75 4.02 0.29
C ASP A 83 -25.12 4.63 0.59
N LEU A 84 -25.17 5.64 1.46
CA LEU A 84 -26.45 6.31 1.83
C LEU A 84 -27.25 6.81 0.62
N ASP A 85 -26.61 7.06 -0.53
CA ASP A 85 -27.25 7.54 -1.75
C ASP A 85 -27.18 6.54 -2.94
N GLY A 86 -26.72 5.29 -2.73
CA GLY A 86 -26.56 4.27 -3.79
C GLY A 86 -25.45 4.56 -4.78
N LYS A 87 -24.52 5.48 -4.46
CA LYS A 87 -23.40 5.88 -5.34
C LYS A 87 -22.02 5.58 -4.75
N GLY A 88 -21.97 5.07 -3.52
CA GLY A 88 -20.73 4.92 -2.76
C GLY A 88 -19.63 4.18 -3.50
N LEU A 89 -19.96 3.12 -4.24
CA LEU A 89 -18.97 2.35 -5.02
C LEU A 89 -18.33 3.19 -6.14
N SER A 90 -19.13 3.90 -6.94
CA SER A 90 -18.60 4.72 -8.05
C SER A 90 -17.82 5.92 -7.55
N GLU A 91 -18.31 6.60 -6.51
CA GLU A 91 -17.59 7.71 -5.90
C GLU A 91 -16.30 7.25 -5.22
N GLY A 92 -16.30 6.06 -4.57
CA GLY A 92 -15.11 5.45 -4.03
C GLY A 92 -14.06 5.20 -5.12
N GLU A 93 -14.46 4.59 -6.23
CA GLU A 93 -13.56 4.32 -7.35
C GLU A 93 -12.98 5.61 -7.95
N GLU A 94 -13.81 6.63 -8.19
CA GLU A 94 -13.37 7.95 -8.68
C GLU A 94 -12.41 8.65 -7.73
N ASN A 95 -12.52 8.38 -6.43
CA ASN A 95 -11.66 8.93 -5.38
C ASN A 95 -10.56 7.97 -4.92
N HIS A 96 -10.21 6.95 -5.70
CA HIS A 96 -9.11 6.02 -5.41
C HIS A 96 -9.30 5.19 -4.13
N VAL A 97 -10.53 4.90 -3.76
CA VAL A 97 -10.91 4.03 -2.63
C VAL A 97 -11.46 2.72 -3.20
N ALA A 98 -10.86 1.58 -2.86
CA ALA A 98 -11.31 0.28 -3.34
C ALA A 98 -12.29 -0.34 -2.34
N LEU A 99 -13.57 -0.11 -2.53
CA LEU A 99 -14.64 -0.63 -1.69
C LEU A 99 -15.03 -2.05 -2.10
N PRO A 100 -15.53 -2.90 -1.18
CA PRO A 100 -16.13 -4.19 -1.50
C PRO A 100 -17.35 -4.03 -2.43
N VAL A 101 -17.40 -4.83 -3.49
CA VAL A 101 -18.51 -4.85 -4.46
C VAL A 101 -19.59 -5.86 -4.09
N ASP A 102 -19.28 -6.81 -3.20
CA ASP A 102 -20.19 -7.81 -2.64
C ASP A 102 -19.65 -8.27 -1.29
N SER A 103 -20.53 -8.76 -0.43
CA SER A 103 -20.15 -9.37 0.85
C SER A 103 -21.10 -10.50 1.20
N PHE A 104 -20.59 -11.56 1.83
CA PHE A 104 -21.39 -12.71 2.29
C PHE A 104 -20.69 -13.43 3.44
N TRP A 105 -21.43 -14.27 4.13
CA TRP A 105 -20.94 -15.10 5.22
C TRP A 105 -20.77 -16.54 4.79
N ILE A 106 -19.75 -17.19 5.32
CA ILE A 106 -19.55 -18.64 5.22
C ILE A 106 -19.44 -19.25 6.62
N GLU A 107 -20.08 -20.40 6.81
CA GLU A 107 -19.84 -21.26 7.97
C GLU A 107 -18.70 -22.22 7.65
N GLY A 108 -17.63 -22.14 8.41
CA GLY A 108 -16.46 -23.02 8.30
C GLY A 108 -16.24 -23.83 9.57
N ILE A 109 -15.30 -24.77 9.51
CA ILE A 109 -14.92 -25.59 10.66
C ILE A 109 -14.26 -24.77 11.78
N ASN A 110 -13.70 -23.60 11.45
CA ASN A 110 -13.03 -22.70 12.38
C ASN A 110 -13.93 -21.55 12.88
N GLY A 111 -15.17 -21.47 12.42
CA GLY A 111 -16.17 -20.48 12.82
C GLY A 111 -16.90 -19.87 11.63
N GLN A 112 -17.56 -18.73 11.87
CA GLN A 112 -18.22 -17.93 10.83
C GLN A 112 -17.25 -16.90 10.29
N HIS A 113 -17.19 -16.76 8.97
CA HIS A 113 -16.25 -15.86 8.31
C HIS A 113 -16.98 -14.87 7.42
N LEU A 114 -16.68 -13.58 7.60
CA LEU A 114 -17.08 -12.54 6.67
C LEU A 114 -16.17 -12.60 5.43
N CYS A 115 -16.80 -12.66 4.27
CA CYS A 115 -16.15 -12.63 2.97
C CYS A 115 -16.45 -11.32 2.26
N LEU A 116 -15.41 -10.63 1.80
CA LEU A 116 -15.51 -9.39 1.04
C LEU A 116 -15.00 -9.63 -0.37
N ILE A 117 -15.77 -9.22 -1.36
CA ILE A 117 -15.36 -9.22 -2.77
C ILE A 117 -14.89 -7.82 -3.16
N LEU A 118 -13.64 -7.73 -3.54
CA LEU A 118 -12.95 -6.49 -3.86
C LEU A 118 -12.58 -6.45 -5.35
N PRO A 119 -12.38 -5.27 -5.94
CA PRO A 119 -11.72 -5.15 -7.23
C PRO A 119 -10.37 -5.87 -7.22
N LEU A 120 -9.99 -6.51 -8.34
CA LEU A 120 -8.63 -7.03 -8.49
C LEU A 120 -7.70 -5.85 -8.73
N LEU A 121 -6.68 -5.72 -7.88
CA LEU A 121 -5.61 -4.73 -7.97
C LEU A 121 -4.27 -5.43 -8.17
N GLY A 122 -3.27 -4.69 -8.59
CA GLY A 122 -1.90 -5.15 -8.76
C GLY A 122 -1.10 -5.08 -7.46
N ASP A 123 0.22 -4.99 -7.61
CA ASP A 123 1.16 -4.91 -6.48
C ASP A 123 0.99 -3.62 -5.66
N SER A 124 1.47 -3.67 -4.42
CA SER A 124 1.53 -2.48 -3.58
C SER A 124 2.61 -1.50 -4.07
N ILE A 125 2.49 -0.23 -3.68
CA ILE A 125 3.49 0.79 -4.01
C ILE A 125 4.88 0.49 -3.43
N ARG A 126 5.02 -0.49 -2.53
CA ARG A 126 6.33 -0.97 -2.04
C ARG A 126 7.23 -1.52 -3.14
N THR A 127 6.64 -1.98 -4.25
CA THR A 127 7.39 -2.47 -5.41
C THR A 127 7.94 -1.34 -6.28
N LYS A 128 7.54 -0.09 -6.00
CA LYS A 128 7.99 1.06 -6.77
C LYS A 128 9.46 1.38 -6.50
N PRO A 129 10.29 1.46 -7.55
CA PRO A 129 11.70 1.77 -7.38
C PRO A 129 11.94 3.18 -6.85
N ILE A 130 12.85 3.31 -5.85
CA ILE A 130 13.20 4.61 -5.24
C ILE A 130 13.84 5.59 -6.22
N TRP A 131 14.43 5.11 -7.30
CA TRP A 131 15.08 5.90 -8.36
C TRP A 131 14.14 6.37 -9.47
N ASP A 132 12.84 6.02 -9.39
CA ASP A 132 11.87 6.56 -10.32
C ASP A 132 11.76 8.10 -10.19
N PRO A 133 11.38 8.79 -11.26
CA PRO A 133 11.27 10.26 -11.24
C PRO A 133 10.33 10.76 -10.15
N PRO A 134 10.61 11.90 -9.51
CA PRO A 134 9.77 12.48 -8.45
C PRO A 134 8.30 12.60 -8.83
N ASN A 135 8.00 12.95 -10.08
CA ASN A 135 6.62 13.14 -10.56
C ASN A 135 5.76 11.88 -10.45
N SER A 136 6.35 10.68 -10.57
CA SER A 136 5.60 9.43 -10.39
C SER A 136 5.19 9.20 -8.93
N PHE A 137 6.00 9.63 -7.96
CA PHE A 137 5.65 9.61 -6.54
C PHE A 137 4.60 10.67 -6.22
N LYS A 138 4.79 11.90 -6.73
CA LYS A 138 3.81 12.99 -6.58
C LYS A 138 2.43 12.57 -7.08
N HIS A 139 2.36 11.88 -8.21
CA HIS A 139 1.11 11.34 -8.77
C HIS A 139 0.44 10.35 -7.81
N ILE A 140 1.19 9.35 -7.31
CA ILE A 140 0.69 8.35 -6.35
C ILE A 140 0.16 9.04 -5.08
N PHE A 141 0.94 9.95 -4.49
CA PHE A 141 0.56 10.56 -3.22
C PHE A 141 -0.54 11.61 -3.35
N ARG A 142 -0.71 12.26 -4.52
CA ARG A 142 -1.91 13.06 -4.81
C ARG A 142 -3.17 12.19 -4.83
N GLN A 143 -3.11 11.00 -5.41
CA GLN A 143 -4.25 10.07 -5.45
C GLN A 143 -4.54 9.49 -4.06
N ALA A 144 -3.52 9.07 -3.31
CA ALA A 144 -3.70 8.63 -1.92
C ALA A 144 -4.29 9.74 -1.05
N GLY A 145 -3.83 10.98 -1.22
CA GLY A 145 -4.42 12.15 -0.57
C GLY A 145 -5.86 12.39 -0.97
N LYS A 146 -6.23 12.20 -2.26
CA LYS A 146 -7.62 12.31 -2.71
C LYS A 146 -8.51 11.25 -2.07
N ALA A 147 -8.00 10.03 -1.89
CA ALA A 147 -8.70 8.97 -1.17
C ALA A 147 -8.95 9.36 0.30
N LEU A 148 -7.94 9.88 0.99
CA LEU A 148 -8.12 10.37 2.35
C LEU A 148 -9.06 11.58 2.43
N GLN A 149 -9.00 12.54 1.49
CA GLN A 149 -9.96 13.66 1.45
C GLN A 149 -11.39 13.18 1.30
N PHE A 150 -11.61 12.13 0.48
CA PHE A 150 -12.93 11.52 0.33
C PHE A 150 -13.40 10.92 1.65
N LEU A 151 -12.60 10.10 2.33
CA LEU A 151 -12.95 9.51 3.63
C LEU A 151 -13.18 10.58 4.71
N HIS A 152 -12.26 11.54 4.82
CA HIS A 152 -12.33 12.61 5.83
C HIS A 152 -13.59 13.49 5.68
N ARG A 153 -14.05 13.74 4.44
CA ARG A 153 -15.32 14.46 4.19
C ARG A 153 -16.53 13.71 4.73
N HIS A 154 -16.46 12.37 4.82
CA HIS A 154 -17.49 11.54 5.41
C HIS A 154 -17.27 11.29 6.92
N GLY A 155 -16.32 11.99 7.53
CA GLY A 155 -16.01 11.84 8.96
C GLY A 155 -15.23 10.57 9.28
N ILE A 156 -14.65 9.89 8.30
CA ILE A 156 -13.93 8.61 8.46
C ILE A 156 -12.43 8.83 8.43
N CYS A 157 -11.72 8.31 9.43
CA CYS A 157 -10.29 8.10 9.41
C CYS A 157 -10.00 6.70 8.83
N HIS A 158 -8.95 6.56 8.04
CA HIS A 158 -8.52 5.25 7.52
C HIS A 158 -7.91 4.39 8.63
N GLY A 159 -7.06 4.97 9.47
CA GLY A 159 -6.45 4.32 10.62
C GLY A 159 -5.26 3.40 10.33
N ASP A 160 -5.01 2.99 9.07
CA ASP A 160 -3.86 2.14 8.68
C ASP A 160 -3.29 2.48 7.30
N ILE A 161 -2.90 3.74 7.09
CA ILE A 161 -2.22 4.15 5.85
C ILE A 161 -0.76 3.67 5.88
N THR A 162 -0.49 2.64 5.10
CA THR A 162 0.84 2.06 4.93
C THR A 162 1.12 1.77 3.46
N PRO A 163 2.38 1.57 3.04
CA PRO A 163 2.66 1.19 1.65
C PRO A 163 1.97 -0.09 1.21
N ARG A 164 1.59 -0.98 2.12
CA ARG A 164 0.89 -2.25 1.82
C ARG A 164 -0.57 -2.04 1.45
N ASN A 165 -1.17 -0.95 1.94
CA ASN A 165 -2.58 -0.63 1.76
C ASN A 165 -2.83 0.37 0.63
N ILE A 166 -1.81 0.62 -0.20
CA ILE A 166 -1.91 1.42 -1.43
C ILE A 166 -1.41 0.54 -2.58
N LEU A 167 -2.33 0.14 -3.46
CA LEU A 167 -2.05 -0.79 -4.56
C LEU A 167 -2.23 -0.12 -5.92
N PHE A 168 -1.45 -0.57 -6.90
CA PHE A 168 -1.63 -0.12 -8.28
C PHE A 168 -2.92 -0.68 -8.88
N ARG A 169 -3.62 0.15 -9.66
CA ARG A 169 -4.74 -0.29 -10.47
C ARG A 169 -4.24 -1.05 -11.69
N LEU A 170 -4.96 -2.11 -12.03
CA LEU A 170 -4.73 -2.87 -13.25
C LEU A 170 -5.50 -2.26 -14.44
N GLY A 171 -4.99 -2.49 -15.63
CA GLY A 171 -5.74 -2.25 -16.86
C GLY A 171 -6.95 -3.17 -16.99
N ASP A 172 -7.59 -3.17 -18.16
CA ASP A 172 -8.75 -4.01 -18.40
C ASP A 172 -8.39 -5.50 -18.36
N THR A 173 -8.82 -6.17 -17.30
CA THR A 173 -8.64 -7.62 -17.10
C THR A 173 -9.83 -8.45 -17.59
N THR A 174 -10.92 -7.82 -18.06
CA THR A 174 -12.17 -8.53 -18.41
C THR A 174 -12.02 -9.50 -19.59
N ARG A 175 -11.02 -9.27 -20.44
CA ARG A 175 -10.71 -10.09 -21.62
C ARG A 175 -9.71 -11.19 -21.37
N ILE A 176 -9.10 -11.22 -20.18
CA ILE A 176 -8.10 -12.23 -19.82
C ILE A 176 -8.84 -13.53 -19.49
N SER A 177 -8.59 -14.56 -20.28
CA SER A 177 -9.14 -15.89 -20.04
C SER A 177 -8.56 -16.52 -18.77
N ARG A 178 -9.23 -17.58 -18.25
CA ARG A 178 -8.74 -18.30 -17.08
C ARG A 178 -7.33 -18.88 -17.29
N GLU A 179 -7.06 -19.46 -18.46
CA GLU A 179 -5.76 -20.03 -18.78
C GLU A 179 -4.68 -18.95 -18.90
N GLU A 180 -5.00 -17.85 -19.54
CA GLU A 180 -4.10 -16.70 -19.66
C GLU A 180 -3.78 -16.07 -18.30
N MET A 181 -4.79 -15.89 -17.43
CA MET A 181 -4.57 -15.38 -16.07
C MET A 181 -3.63 -16.31 -15.29
N LEU A 182 -3.84 -17.63 -15.34
CA LEU A 182 -2.94 -18.61 -14.69
C LEU A 182 -1.50 -18.54 -15.23
N ASN A 183 -1.32 -18.23 -16.51
CA ASN A 183 0.01 -18.05 -17.07
C ASN A 183 0.66 -16.74 -16.60
N LEU A 184 -0.12 -15.67 -16.47
CA LEU A 184 0.35 -14.36 -16.00
C LEU A 184 0.72 -14.34 -14.51
N VAL A 185 -0.12 -14.95 -13.65
CA VAL A 185 0.11 -14.95 -12.19
C VAL A 185 1.06 -16.06 -11.72
N GLY A 186 1.55 -16.87 -12.66
CA GLY A 186 2.52 -17.94 -12.39
C GLY A 186 1.87 -19.24 -11.91
N LYS A 187 2.70 -20.28 -11.80
CA LYS A 187 2.26 -21.60 -11.32
C LYS A 187 2.10 -21.57 -9.81
N HIS A 188 1.05 -22.26 -9.33
CA HIS A 188 0.82 -22.44 -7.90
C HIS A 188 2.03 -23.13 -7.24
N GLY A 189 2.70 -22.42 -6.34
CA GLY A 189 3.60 -23.04 -5.37
C GLY A 189 2.74 -23.73 -4.30
N VAL A 190 2.58 -25.05 -4.38
CA VAL A 190 1.75 -25.82 -3.44
C VAL A 190 2.64 -26.65 -2.54
N GLU A 191 2.47 -26.51 -1.22
CA GLU A 191 3.13 -27.33 -0.21
C GLU A 191 2.07 -28.11 0.59
N PHE A 192 2.16 -29.45 0.55
CA PHE A 192 1.20 -30.32 1.27
C PHE A 192 1.44 -30.30 2.78
N VAL A 193 0.37 -30.02 3.52
CA VAL A 193 0.39 -30.07 4.98
C VAL A 193 0.32 -31.52 5.44
N ARG A 194 1.18 -31.88 6.39
CA ARG A 194 1.26 -33.21 7.01
C ARG A 194 1.48 -33.08 8.50
N THR A 195 0.95 -34.03 9.27
CA THR A 195 1.33 -34.19 10.68
C THR A 195 2.79 -34.62 10.79
N ARG A 196 3.36 -34.54 11.98
CA ARG A 196 4.73 -35.04 12.25
C ARG A 196 4.88 -36.53 11.95
N THR A 197 3.79 -37.31 11.99
CA THR A 197 3.73 -38.71 11.63
C THR A 197 3.50 -39.00 10.13
N GLY A 198 3.34 -37.93 9.31
CA GLY A 198 3.12 -38.02 7.87
C GLY A 198 1.67 -38.20 7.45
N GLU A 199 0.72 -38.22 8.39
CA GLU A 199 -0.71 -38.37 8.15
C GLU A 199 -1.31 -37.04 7.60
N LYS A 200 -2.54 -37.12 7.07
CA LYS A 200 -3.31 -35.93 6.68
C LYS A 200 -3.60 -35.08 7.91
N PRO A 201 -3.59 -33.73 7.77
CA PRO A 201 -3.99 -32.87 8.87
C PRO A 201 -5.49 -33.02 9.19
N SER A 202 -5.88 -32.53 10.37
CA SER A 202 -7.30 -32.37 10.70
C SER A 202 -7.98 -31.47 9.66
N PRO A 203 -9.27 -31.64 9.36
CA PRO A 203 -10.02 -30.77 8.44
C PRO A 203 -10.00 -29.29 8.79
N ARG A 204 -9.61 -28.93 10.02
CA ARG A 204 -9.40 -27.55 10.49
C ARG A 204 -8.29 -26.83 9.71
N TYR A 205 -7.30 -27.59 9.23
CA TYR A 205 -6.17 -27.08 8.46
C TYR A 205 -6.33 -27.37 6.97
N PRO A 206 -5.85 -26.51 6.08
CA PRO A 206 -5.87 -26.80 4.65
C PRO A 206 -5.00 -28.03 4.35
N SER A 207 -5.38 -28.82 3.36
CA SER A 207 -4.59 -29.98 2.94
C SER A 207 -3.26 -29.61 2.28
N TYR A 208 -3.14 -28.37 1.83
CA TYR A 208 -1.94 -27.75 1.30
C TYR A 208 -2.00 -26.22 1.47
N ILE A 209 -0.85 -25.58 1.52
CA ILE A 209 -0.70 -24.12 1.49
C ILE A 209 -0.31 -23.71 0.09
N VAL A 210 -0.83 -22.56 -0.36
CA VAL A 210 -0.54 -21.96 -1.66
C VAL A 210 0.33 -20.72 -1.43
N GLY A 211 1.45 -20.63 -2.15
CA GLY A 211 2.23 -19.39 -2.21
C GLY A 211 1.47 -18.26 -2.90
N PRO A 212 1.80 -17.00 -2.66
CA PRO A 212 1.14 -15.87 -3.32
C PRO A 212 1.37 -15.87 -4.83
N ALA A 213 0.41 -15.34 -5.57
CA ALA A 213 0.49 -15.08 -7.00
C ALA A 213 1.54 -14.00 -7.29
N ASP A 214 2.20 -14.11 -8.43
CA ASP A 214 3.05 -13.04 -8.97
C ASP A 214 2.21 -12.15 -9.90
N LEU A 215 1.94 -10.92 -9.49
CA LEU A 215 1.14 -9.98 -10.27
C LEU A 215 1.98 -9.09 -11.20
N SER A 216 3.29 -9.24 -11.21
CA SER A 216 4.23 -8.37 -11.94
C SER A 216 4.01 -8.37 -13.46
N GLN A 217 3.40 -9.43 -14.01
CA GLN A 217 3.08 -9.55 -15.43
C GLN A 217 1.75 -8.87 -15.81
N LEU A 218 0.94 -8.48 -14.82
CA LEU A 218 -0.30 -7.75 -15.08
C LEU A 218 0.00 -6.27 -15.32
N MET A 219 -0.59 -5.72 -16.38
CA MET A 219 -0.33 -4.33 -16.77
C MET A 219 -0.96 -3.36 -15.77
N SER A 220 -0.13 -2.57 -15.08
CA SER A 220 -0.57 -1.47 -14.22
C SER A 220 -0.91 -0.23 -15.04
N THR A 221 -1.94 0.51 -14.63
CA THR A 221 -2.28 1.82 -15.21
C THR A 221 -1.37 2.94 -14.71
N GLY A 222 -0.62 2.71 -13.64
CA GLY A 222 0.13 3.74 -12.90
C GLY A 222 -0.72 4.48 -11.87
N ASP A 223 -2.03 4.36 -11.90
CA ASP A 223 -2.93 4.84 -10.87
C ASP A 223 -2.99 3.88 -9.70
N ILE A 224 -3.44 4.38 -8.54
CA ILE A 224 -3.54 3.59 -7.30
C ILE A 224 -4.97 3.51 -6.77
N SER A 225 -5.17 2.60 -5.84
CA SER A 225 -6.30 2.60 -4.93
C SER A 225 -5.83 2.30 -3.51
N VAL A 226 -6.48 2.95 -2.54
CA VAL A 226 -6.34 2.67 -1.12
C VAL A 226 -7.29 1.55 -0.75
N ILE A 227 -6.80 0.59 0.04
CA ILE A 227 -7.50 -0.63 0.46
C ILE A 227 -7.40 -0.83 1.97
N ASP A 228 -8.14 -1.83 2.46
CA ASP A 228 -8.08 -2.36 3.83
C ASP A 228 -8.59 -1.36 4.88
N PHE A 229 -9.90 -1.36 5.05
CA PHE A 229 -10.60 -0.47 5.99
C PHE A 229 -10.91 -1.15 7.34
N GLY A 230 -10.19 -2.23 7.67
CA GLY A 230 -10.36 -2.96 8.93
C GLY A 230 -10.12 -2.12 10.17
N GLU A 231 -9.24 -1.11 10.08
CA GLU A 231 -8.92 -0.18 11.17
C GLU A 231 -9.64 1.18 11.03
N CYS A 232 -10.56 1.35 10.05
CA CYS A 232 -11.22 2.63 9.84
C CYS A 232 -12.25 2.92 10.95
N PHE A 233 -12.40 4.20 11.27
CA PHE A 233 -13.31 4.64 12.31
C PHE A 233 -13.90 6.02 12.04
N ASN A 234 -15.07 6.29 12.66
CA ASN A 234 -15.66 7.63 12.64
C ASN A 234 -14.90 8.52 13.62
N VAL A 235 -14.45 9.68 13.18
CA VAL A 235 -13.67 10.64 13.98
C VAL A 235 -14.42 11.14 15.22
N SER A 236 -15.77 11.10 15.20
CA SER A 236 -16.59 11.48 16.34
C SER A 236 -16.69 10.39 17.43
N ASN A 237 -16.27 9.16 17.11
CA ASN A 237 -16.24 8.02 18.02
C ASN A 237 -14.99 7.17 17.78
N PRO A 238 -13.80 7.71 18.10
CA PRO A 238 -12.55 7.00 17.88
C PRO A 238 -12.43 5.78 18.80
N PRO A 239 -11.79 4.69 18.33
CA PRO A 239 -11.49 3.54 19.18
C PRO A 239 -10.38 3.87 20.17
N GLU A 240 -10.32 3.13 21.28
CA GLU A 240 -9.23 3.25 22.26
C GLU A 240 -7.88 2.74 21.71
N ILE A 241 -7.93 1.74 20.83
CA ILE A 241 -6.75 1.11 20.23
C ILE A 241 -6.94 1.04 18.71
N ILE A 242 -5.89 1.36 17.97
CA ILE A 242 -5.81 1.22 16.53
C ILE A 242 -4.66 0.27 16.20
N GLY A 243 -4.90 -0.68 15.30
CA GLY A 243 -3.96 -1.73 14.88
C GLY A 243 -2.85 -1.26 13.93
N ILE A 244 -2.66 0.04 13.74
CA ILE A 244 -1.63 0.57 12.85
C ILE A 244 -0.21 0.16 13.30
N PRO A 245 0.67 -0.31 12.40
CA PRO A 245 2.04 -0.66 12.74
C PRO A 245 2.81 0.53 13.32
N ASN A 246 3.64 0.27 14.31
CA ASN A 246 4.36 1.30 15.08
C ASN A 246 5.15 2.29 14.21
N ALA A 247 5.67 1.83 13.08
CA ALA A 247 6.43 2.66 12.15
C ALA A 247 5.62 3.79 11.49
N TYR A 248 4.30 3.67 11.43
CA TYR A 248 3.38 4.65 10.82
C TYR A 248 2.47 5.31 11.86
N SER A 249 2.56 4.86 13.12
CA SER A 249 1.69 5.32 14.19
C SER A 249 2.13 6.69 14.72
N ALA A 250 1.19 7.62 14.78
CA ALA A 250 1.42 8.96 15.31
C ALA A 250 1.60 8.95 16.84
N PRO A 251 2.31 9.94 17.43
CA PRO A 251 2.53 10.01 18.87
C PRO A 251 1.26 9.92 19.70
N GLU A 252 0.19 10.63 19.33
CA GLU A 252 -1.08 10.60 20.05
C GLU A 252 -1.68 9.20 20.13
N VAL A 253 -1.57 8.41 19.05
CA VAL A 253 -2.06 7.03 19.02
C VAL A 253 -1.27 6.16 20.00
N ARG A 254 0.07 6.33 20.04
CA ARG A 254 0.96 5.56 20.93
C ARG A 254 0.82 5.91 22.41
N PHE A 255 0.40 7.13 22.71
CA PHE A 255 0.15 7.61 24.06
C PHE A 255 -1.35 7.58 24.45
N GLN A 256 -2.17 6.89 23.65
CA GLN A 256 -3.60 6.66 23.91
C GLN A 256 -4.43 7.96 24.03
N PHE A 257 -4.06 8.97 23.24
CA PHE A 257 -4.94 10.10 23.00
C PHE A 257 -5.89 9.79 21.83
N ASN A 258 -6.94 10.59 21.72
CA ASN A 258 -7.92 10.42 20.66
C ASN A 258 -7.27 10.55 19.27
N PRO A 259 -7.30 9.49 18.47
CA PRO A 259 -6.84 9.53 17.09
C PRO A 259 -7.81 10.36 16.24
N GLY A 260 -7.30 10.89 15.11
CA GLY A 260 -8.10 11.68 14.20
C GLY A 260 -7.45 11.81 12.82
N PHE A 261 -7.98 12.69 11.97
CA PHE A 261 -7.50 12.92 10.60
C PHE A 261 -6.01 13.22 10.50
N SER A 262 -5.44 13.91 11.49
CA SER A 262 -4.01 14.20 11.55
C SER A 262 -3.14 12.96 11.73
N GLY A 263 -3.69 11.87 12.26
CA GLY A 263 -3.05 10.55 12.32
C GLY A 263 -2.87 9.95 10.93
N ASP A 264 -3.87 10.06 10.05
CA ASP A 264 -3.76 9.61 8.66
C ASP A 264 -2.73 10.43 7.87
N VAL A 265 -2.65 11.75 8.11
CA VAL A 265 -1.62 12.61 7.48
C VAL A 265 -0.21 12.23 7.93
N TRP A 266 -0.03 11.93 9.22
CA TRP A 266 1.22 11.40 9.74
C TRP A 266 1.61 10.08 9.05
N ALA A 267 0.68 9.13 8.98
CA ALA A 267 0.90 7.82 8.36
C ALA A 267 1.20 7.94 6.85
N LEU A 268 0.52 8.86 6.15
CA LEU A 268 0.80 9.18 4.74
C LEU A 268 2.22 9.74 4.56
N ALA A 269 2.67 10.62 5.47
CA ALA A 269 4.03 11.15 5.44
C ALA A 269 5.09 10.07 5.72
N CYS A 270 4.84 9.16 6.68
CA CYS A 270 5.70 8.00 6.93
C CYS A 270 5.78 7.10 5.69
N THR A 271 4.65 6.85 5.03
CA THR A 271 4.55 6.06 3.80
C THR A 271 5.34 6.72 2.66
N LEU A 272 5.18 8.04 2.46
CA LEU A 272 5.96 8.78 1.47
C LEU A 272 7.46 8.70 1.76
N MET A 273 7.85 8.86 3.02
CA MET A 273 9.25 8.78 3.44
C MET A 273 9.85 7.42 3.07
N GLU A 274 9.18 6.31 3.45
CA GLU A 274 9.65 4.95 3.17
C GLU A 274 9.78 4.71 1.65
N ILE A 275 8.73 5.02 0.90
CA ILE A 275 8.72 4.71 -0.54
C ILE A 275 9.71 5.56 -1.32
N ARG A 276 9.91 6.82 -0.91
CA ARG A 276 10.82 7.73 -1.63
C ARG A 276 12.28 7.58 -1.21
N THR A 277 12.56 7.13 0.00
CA THR A 277 13.94 7.00 0.52
C THR A 277 14.38 5.55 0.72
N GLY A 278 13.48 4.58 0.60
CA GLY A 278 13.75 3.17 0.89
C GLY A 278 13.90 2.85 2.38
N SER A 279 13.69 3.83 3.25
CA SER A 279 13.93 3.69 4.69
C SER A 279 12.73 4.08 5.52
N VAL A 280 12.41 3.26 6.51
CA VAL A 280 11.38 3.54 7.51
C VAL A 280 11.91 4.56 8.51
N LEU A 281 11.16 5.65 8.73
CA LEU A 281 11.60 6.73 9.63
C LEU A 281 11.57 6.31 11.09
N PHE A 282 10.48 5.71 11.53
CA PHE A 282 10.31 5.28 12.92
C PHE A 282 10.45 3.77 13.02
N SER A 283 11.10 3.29 14.09
CA SER A 283 11.32 1.86 14.28
C SER A 283 9.99 1.10 14.43
N ASN A 284 9.85 -0.01 13.72
CA ASN A 284 8.72 -0.93 13.90
C ASN A 284 8.96 -1.85 15.11
N THR A 285 9.18 -1.26 16.28
CA THR A 285 9.40 -1.97 17.54
C THR A 285 8.17 -1.92 18.42
N GLU A 286 7.82 -3.02 19.05
CA GLU A 286 6.75 -3.07 20.05
C GLU A 286 7.15 -2.40 21.38
N ARG A 287 8.44 -2.13 21.56
CA ARG A 287 8.97 -1.48 22.77
C ARG A 287 8.72 0.02 22.71
N ILE A 288 7.77 0.50 23.47
CA ILE A 288 7.41 1.93 23.54
C ILE A 288 8.63 2.83 23.80
N GLY A 289 9.58 2.39 24.62
CA GLY A 289 10.81 3.15 24.91
C GLY A 289 11.69 3.37 23.68
N ALA A 290 11.83 2.37 22.80
CA ALA A 290 12.60 2.50 21.58
C ALA A 290 11.89 3.44 20.58
N LEU A 291 10.56 3.38 20.50
CA LEU A 291 9.77 4.27 19.65
C LEU A 291 9.86 5.73 20.16
N VAL A 292 9.75 5.94 21.47
CA VAL A 292 9.93 7.25 22.10
C VAL A 292 11.33 7.82 21.83
N ALA A 293 12.36 6.97 21.91
CA ALA A 293 13.72 7.39 21.56
C ALA A 293 13.82 7.81 20.09
N CYS A 294 13.14 7.10 19.17
CA CYS A 294 13.05 7.51 17.77
C CYS A 294 12.33 8.87 17.63
N PHE A 295 11.16 9.05 18.26
CA PHE A 295 10.48 10.34 18.23
C PHE A 295 11.38 11.46 18.75
N SER A 296 12.02 11.27 19.90
CA SER A 296 12.92 12.28 20.48
C SER A 296 14.14 12.56 19.61
N ALA A 297 14.66 11.56 18.91
CA ALA A 297 15.79 11.71 18.00
C ALA A 297 15.44 12.60 16.78
N PHE A 298 14.22 12.50 16.27
CA PHE A 298 13.76 13.21 15.06
C PHE A 298 13.05 14.53 15.38
N LEU A 299 12.18 14.54 16.39
CA LEU A 299 11.29 15.67 16.70
C LEU A 299 11.82 16.54 17.86
N GLY A 300 12.84 16.06 18.56
CA GLY A 300 13.30 16.69 19.80
C GLY A 300 12.64 16.10 21.05
N PRO A 301 12.89 16.68 22.23
CA PRO A 301 12.39 16.16 23.49
C PRO A 301 10.86 16.04 23.50
N LEU A 302 10.35 15.03 24.23
CA LEU A 302 8.91 14.88 24.42
C LEU A 302 8.33 16.12 25.12
N PRO A 303 7.32 16.79 24.52
CA PRO A 303 6.60 17.86 25.18
C PRO A 303 5.58 17.31 26.17
N GLU A 304 5.03 18.18 27.02
CA GLU A 304 3.83 17.83 27.78
C GLU A 304 2.59 17.72 26.85
N PRO A 305 1.66 16.81 27.12
CA PRO A 305 1.61 15.89 28.28
C PRO A 305 2.35 14.55 28.07
N TYR A 306 2.91 14.29 26.88
CA TYR A 306 3.60 13.02 26.54
C TYR A 306 4.74 12.69 27.51
N ARG A 307 5.48 13.71 27.93
CA ARG A 307 6.60 13.57 28.87
C ARG A 307 6.11 13.04 30.23
N SER A 308 5.11 13.67 30.82
CA SER A 308 4.56 13.25 32.12
C SER A 308 4.00 11.84 32.07
N ILE A 309 3.25 11.49 31.00
CA ILE A 309 2.71 10.14 30.81
C ILE A 309 3.84 9.12 30.73
N ARG A 310 4.89 9.41 29.95
CA ARG A 310 6.01 8.49 29.81
C ARG A 310 6.77 8.28 31.11
N ILE A 311 6.99 9.32 31.89
CA ILE A 311 7.60 9.23 33.22
C ILE A 311 6.76 8.34 34.14
N THR A 312 5.44 8.49 34.15
CA THR A 312 4.53 7.63 34.93
C THR A 312 4.65 6.17 34.52
N GLN A 313 4.57 5.87 33.20
CA GLN A 313 4.72 4.51 32.66
C GLN A 313 6.07 3.87 33.05
N LEU A 314 7.15 4.64 33.07
CA LEU A 314 8.46 4.14 33.48
C LEU A 314 8.53 3.82 34.98
N HIS A 315 7.89 4.63 35.82
CA HIS A 315 7.79 4.34 37.26
C HIS A 315 6.94 3.09 37.52
N GLU A 316 5.77 2.97 36.89
CA GLU A 316 4.91 1.78 36.97
C GLU A 316 5.66 0.51 36.53
N MET A 317 6.38 0.58 35.41
CA MET A 317 7.19 -0.54 34.95
C MET A 317 8.32 -0.92 35.94
N LEU A 318 8.96 0.07 36.59
CA LEU A 318 9.97 -0.19 37.59
C LEU A 318 9.38 -0.81 38.87
N GLU A 319 8.16 -0.42 39.25
CA GLU A 319 7.41 -1.01 40.37
C GLU A 319 7.00 -2.46 40.08
N GLU A 320 6.50 -2.75 38.85
CA GLU A 320 6.11 -4.09 38.41
C GLU A 320 7.32 -5.06 38.39
N ILE A 321 8.47 -4.63 37.85
CA ILE A 321 9.69 -5.42 37.84
C ILE A 321 10.14 -5.71 39.28
N GLY A 322 9.97 -4.75 40.18
CA GLY A 322 10.25 -4.92 41.63
C GLY A 322 11.66 -5.39 41.92
N GLN A 323 11.79 -6.56 42.61
CA GLN A 323 13.06 -7.17 42.98
C GLN A 323 13.46 -8.37 42.10
N GLU A 324 12.82 -8.57 40.96
CA GLU A 324 13.21 -9.63 40.04
C GLU A 324 14.65 -9.42 39.56
N ASN A 325 15.44 -10.49 39.61
CA ASN A 325 16.86 -10.46 39.32
C ASN A 325 17.24 -11.34 38.11
N ASP A 326 16.28 -11.78 37.32
CA ASP A 326 16.59 -12.47 36.08
C ASP A 326 17.21 -11.48 35.04
N PRO A 327 17.99 -11.99 34.07
CA PRO A 327 18.73 -11.13 33.15
C PRO A 327 17.86 -10.19 32.31
N GLU A 328 16.60 -10.57 32.01
CA GLU A 328 15.69 -9.77 31.22
C GLU A 328 15.10 -8.63 32.06
N SER A 329 14.63 -8.92 33.27
CA SER A 329 14.12 -7.91 34.21
C SER A 329 15.19 -6.89 34.58
N LEU A 330 16.44 -7.30 34.80
CA LEU A 330 17.57 -6.40 35.05
C LEU A 330 17.89 -5.50 33.85
N ARG A 331 17.74 -6.01 32.61
CA ARG A 331 17.94 -5.23 31.40
C ARG A 331 16.85 -4.19 31.23
N LEU A 332 15.57 -4.55 31.45
CA LEU A 332 14.43 -3.66 31.38
C LEU A 332 14.53 -2.55 32.44
N LYS A 333 14.89 -2.92 33.68
CA LYS A 333 15.10 -1.97 34.78
C LYS A 333 16.15 -0.93 34.44
N ARG A 334 17.32 -1.36 33.95
CA ARG A 334 18.39 -0.44 33.52
C ARG A 334 17.94 0.48 32.43
N SER A 335 17.26 -0.05 31.40
CA SER A 335 16.73 0.76 30.30
C SER A 335 15.71 1.81 30.75
N ALA A 336 14.86 1.48 31.73
CA ALA A 336 13.89 2.42 32.28
C ALA A 336 14.57 3.52 33.11
N GLU A 337 15.56 3.15 33.95
CA GLU A 337 16.37 4.10 34.75
C GLU A 337 17.17 5.06 33.86
N GLU A 338 17.75 4.57 32.76
CA GLU A 338 18.45 5.39 31.78
C GLU A 338 17.52 6.40 31.10
N GLN A 339 16.32 5.97 30.66
CA GLN A 339 15.32 6.85 30.08
C GLN A 339 14.83 7.91 31.08
N LEU A 340 14.59 7.52 32.34
CA LEU A 340 14.22 8.50 33.38
C LEU A 340 15.32 9.53 33.59
N ALA A 341 16.58 9.11 33.63
CA ALA A 341 17.71 10.03 33.77
C ALA A 341 17.79 11.03 32.61
N GLU A 342 17.50 10.58 31.38
CA GLU A 342 17.45 11.46 30.20
C GLU A 342 16.36 12.54 30.30
N PHE A 343 15.18 12.23 30.88
CA PHE A 343 14.11 13.23 31.04
C PHE A 343 14.46 14.34 32.03
N PHE A 344 15.39 14.10 32.94
CA PHE A 344 15.83 15.06 33.93
C PHE A 344 17.18 15.72 33.58
N ASP A 345 17.76 15.42 32.39
CA ASP A 345 19.01 16.04 31.94
C ASP A 345 18.75 17.42 31.31
N PRO A 346 19.19 18.54 31.94
CA PRO A 346 18.97 19.88 31.39
C PRO A 346 19.69 20.14 30.06
N MET A 347 20.68 19.31 29.70
CA MET A 347 21.43 19.46 28.44
C MET A 347 20.66 18.94 27.24
N LEU A 348 19.66 18.09 27.44
CA LEU A 348 18.82 17.56 26.37
C LEU A 348 17.77 18.55 25.87
N GLU A 349 17.34 19.50 26.71
CA GLU A 349 16.37 20.55 26.32
C GLU A 349 16.91 21.51 25.22
N ARG A 350 18.22 21.53 24.99
CA ARG A 350 18.88 22.45 24.02
C ARG A 350 19.19 21.85 22.66
N LYS A 351 18.80 20.59 22.39
CA LYS A 351 19.11 19.94 21.10
C LYS A 351 18.03 20.23 20.05
N ASP A 352 18.39 21.14 19.22
CA ASP A 352 17.69 21.83 18.15
C ASP A 352 17.20 20.89 17.01
N THR A 353 16.16 21.35 16.29
CA THR A 353 15.52 20.80 15.07
C THR A 353 16.47 20.42 13.90
N ALA A 354 17.76 20.67 14.04
CA ALA A 354 18.79 20.22 13.11
C ALA A 354 18.88 18.69 12.99
N ARG A 355 18.34 17.92 13.96
CA ARG A 355 18.42 16.46 14.00
C ARG A 355 17.64 15.80 12.87
N PHE A 356 16.44 16.31 12.54
CA PHE A 356 15.63 15.75 11.46
C PHE A 356 16.34 15.90 10.10
N LYS A 357 16.90 17.10 9.83
CA LYS A 357 17.71 17.32 8.62
C LYS A 357 18.95 16.45 8.58
N MET A 358 19.59 16.20 9.72
CA MET A 358 20.73 15.27 9.83
C MET A 358 20.31 13.83 9.61
N ALA A 359 19.14 13.41 10.09
CA ALA A 359 18.60 12.07 9.87
C ALA A 359 18.25 11.85 8.40
N LEU A 360 17.55 12.78 7.75
CA LEU A 360 17.32 12.76 6.30
C LEU A 360 18.65 12.72 5.52
N SER A 361 19.65 13.46 5.97
CA SER A 361 20.97 13.48 5.34
C SER A 361 21.71 12.15 5.46
N ARG A 362 21.51 11.40 6.56
CA ARG A 362 22.03 10.04 6.74
C ARG A 362 21.27 9.04 5.86
N MET A 363 19.94 9.09 5.86
CA MET A 363 19.10 8.25 5.01
C MET A 363 19.42 8.43 3.53
N ARG A 364 19.70 9.68 3.09
CA ARG A 364 20.19 9.95 1.75
C ARG A 364 21.44 9.16 1.36
N LYS A 365 22.30 8.81 2.34
CA LYS A 365 23.55 8.05 2.10
C LYS A 365 23.42 6.55 2.29
N GLU A 366 22.38 6.13 3.01
CA GLU A 366 22.17 4.74 3.44
C GLU A 366 21.03 4.06 2.67
N THR A 367 20.39 4.72 1.72
CA THR A 367 19.36 4.14 0.85
C THR A 367 19.97 3.00 0.06
N GLY A 368 20.02 1.87 0.71
CA GLY A 368 20.61 0.66 0.21
C GLY A 368 19.57 -0.26 -0.39
N TYR A 369 20.02 -1.10 -1.21
CA TYR A 369 19.32 -2.18 -1.87
C TYR A 369 19.03 -3.34 -0.90
N GLU A 370 18.63 -3.05 0.34
CA GLU A 370 18.36 -4.06 1.36
C GLU A 370 17.11 -4.90 1.06
N ASN A 371 16.20 -4.36 0.23
CA ASN A 371 15.08 -5.12 -0.28
C ASN A 371 15.54 -5.97 -1.48
N PRO A 372 15.50 -7.33 -1.40
CA PRO A 372 15.94 -8.21 -2.49
C PRO A 372 15.26 -7.93 -3.83
N PHE A 373 13.98 -7.59 -3.81
CA PHE A 373 13.21 -7.25 -5.02
C PHE A 373 13.74 -5.97 -5.67
N LEU A 374 14.01 -4.93 -4.87
CA LEU A 374 14.59 -3.69 -5.39
C LEU A 374 16.04 -3.90 -5.85
N ALA A 375 16.79 -4.80 -5.23
CA ALA A 375 18.14 -5.14 -5.67
C ALA A 375 18.17 -5.76 -7.06
N ASP A 376 17.24 -6.65 -7.37
CA ASP A 376 17.14 -7.26 -8.72
C ASP A 376 16.77 -6.22 -9.78
N MET A 377 15.76 -5.37 -9.50
CA MET A 377 15.42 -4.25 -10.39
C MET A 377 16.57 -3.24 -10.54
N ALA A 378 17.36 -3.00 -9.48
CA ALA A 378 18.51 -2.12 -9.53
C ALA A 378 19.62 -2.68 -10.44
N ARG A 379 19.82 -4.01 -10.46
CA ARG A 379 20.73 -4.69 -11.41
C ARG A 379 20.24 -4.52 -12.84
N GLU A 380 18.98 -4.79 -13.12
CA GLU A 380 18.39 -4.65 -14.46
C GLU A 380 18.52 -3.22 -15.03
N ARG A 381 18.44 -2.19 -14.16
CA ARG A 381 18.56 -0.77 -14.53
C ARG A 381 19.99 -0.21 -14.45
N GLY A 382 20.99 -1.04 -14.14
CA GLY A 382 22.40 -0.64 -14.09
C GLY A 382 22.80 0.20 -12.87
N TYR A 383 22.00 0.19 -11.79
CA TYR A 383 22.39 0.78 -10.50
C TYR A 383 23.26 -0.15 -9.66
N ILE A 384 23.18 -1.45 -9.94
CA ILE A 384 24.10 -2.47 -9.43
C ILE A 384 24.81 -3.11 -10.62
N GLU A 385 26.11 -2.92 -10.71
CA GLU A 385 26.93 -3.52 -11.74
C GLU A 385 27.76 -4.65 -11.15
N MET A 386 27.77 -5.81 -11.82
CA MET A 386 28.70 -6.87 -11.47
C MET A 386 30.07 -6.49 -12.01
N PRO A 387 31.13 -6.53 -11.18
CA PRO A 387 32.48 -6.37 -11.65
C PRO A 387 32.79 -7.36 -12.78
N MET A 388 33.48 -6.91 -13.81
CA MET A 388 33.86 -7.76 -14.92
C MET A 388 35.25 -8.37 -14.65
N GLY A 389 35.34 -9.65 -14.78
CA GLY A 389 36.65 -10.35 -14.75
C GLY A 389 37.54 -9.98 -15.94
N PRO A 390 38.83 -10.36 -15.91
CA PRO A 390 39.80 -10.05 -16.98
C PRO A 390 39.42 -10.63 -18.32
N ASP A 391 38.56 -11.63 -18.36
CA ASP A 391 38.04 -12.31 -19.56
C ASP A 391 36.74 -11.67 -20.10
N GLY A 392 36.25 -10.58 -19.46
CA GLY A 392 35.06 -9.90 -19.87
C GLY A 392 33.75 -10.61 -19.44
N THR A 393 33.83 -11.60 -18.55
CA THR A 393 32.65 -12.22 -17.90
C THR A 393 32.39 -11.57 -16.53
N PRO A 394 31.15 -11.56 -16.05
CA PRO A 394 30.85 -11.08 -14.69
C PRO A 394 31.60 -11.90 -13.63
N ASP A 395 32.33 -11.23 -12.75
CA ASP A 395 33.01 -11.85 -11.61
C ASP A 395 32.02 -12.13 -10.48
N GLU A 396 31.50 -13.35 -10.41
CA GLU A 396 30.55 -13.79 -9.40
C GLU A 396 31.10 -13.78 -7.95
N TYR A 397 32.41 -13.65 -7.80
CA TYR A 397 33.10 -13.64 -6.50
C TYR A 397 33.43 -12.23 -6.02
N ALA A 398 33.38 -11.23 -6.88
CA ALA A 398 33.60 -9.85 -6.51
C ALA A 398 32.28 -9.21 -6.00
N PRO A 399 32.36 -8.37 -4.96
CA PRO A 399 31.19 -7.67 -4.48
C PRO A 399 30.61 -6.77 -5.59
N PRO A 400 29.29 -6.73 -5.78
CA PRO A 400 28.64 -5.84 -6.74
C PRO A 400 29.04 -4.38 -6.54
N ILE A 401 29.23 -3.65 -7.64
CA ILE A 401 29.46 -2.21 -7.60
C ILE A 401 28.10 -1.53 -7.55
N GLU A 402 27.74 -1.01 -6.38
CA GLU A 402 26.51 -0.25 -6.19
C GLU A 402 26.72 1.21 -6.59
N LYS A 403 25.97 1.67 -7.59
CA LYS A 403 25.84 3.10 -7.86
C LYS A 403 24.87 3.67 -6.84
N ARG A 404 25.39 4.43 -5.89
CA ARG A 404 24.54 5.07 -4.87
C ARG A 404 23.56 6.00 -5.55
N TRP A 405 22.25 5.72 -5.35
CA TRP A 405 21.21 6.66 -5.70
C TRP A 405 21.10 7.72 -4.60
N GLU A 406 20.99 8.98 -4.99
CA GLU A 406 20.82 10.09 -4.04
C GLU A 406 19.66 10.97 -4.51
N LEU A 407 18.87 11.46 -3.54
CA LEU A 407 17.88 12.52 -3.81
C LEU A 407 18.59 13.77 -4.34
N GLU A 408 18.02 14.39 -5.37
CA GLU A 408 18.47 15.71 -5.82
C GLU A 408 18.35 16.74 -4.70
N ASN A 409 19.27 17.72 -4.68
CA ASN A 409 19.33 18.69 -3.60
C ASN A 409 18.03 19.48 -3.42
N GLU A 410 17.37 19.83 -4.51
CA GLU A 410 16.10 20.55 -4.51
C GLU A 410 14.98 19.70 -3.93
N GLU A 411 14.80 18.46 -4.40
CA GLU A 411 13.82 17.54 -3.86
C GLU A 411 14.07 17.23 -2.38
N PHE A 412 15.33 17.04 -2.00
CA PHE A 412 15.72 16.84 -0.60
C PHE A 412 15.31 18.01 0.29
N ALA A 413 15.49 19.26 -0.18
CA ALA A 413 15.10 20.44 0.57
C ALA A 413 13.58 20.54 0.72
N LEU A 414 12.82 20.26 -0.35
CA LEU A 414 11.36 20.29 -0.35
C LEU A 414 10.76 19.19 0.52
N LEU A 415 11.27 17.94 0.44
CA LEU A 415 10.85 16.85 1.33
C LEU A 415 11.19 17.15 2.78
N GLY A 416 12.37 17.70 3.04
CA GLY A 416 12.80 18.11 4.37
C GLY A 416 11.87 19.16 4.99
N ASP A 417 11.38 20.12 4.21
CA ASP A 417 10.40 21.12 4.64
C ASP A 417 9.03 20.49 4.89
N LEU A 418 8.52 19.68 3.94
CA LEU A 418 7.26 18.96 4.06
C LEU A 418 7.20 18.11 5.34
N PHE A 419 8.24 17.30 5.57
CA PHE A 419 8.29 16.43 6.74
C PHE A 419 8.48 17.20 8.05
N THR A 420 9.27 18.27 8.05
CA THR A 420 9.43 19.13 9.23
C THR A 420 8.12 19.79 9.66
N LYS A 421 7.25 20.11 8.72
CA LYS A 421 5.93 20.70 8.98
C LYS A 421 4.90 19.64 9.37
N THR A 422 5.03 18.41 8.86
CA THR A 422 4.08 17.33 9.11
C THR A 422 4.38 16.59 10.41
N PHE A 423 5.66 16.27 10.68
CA PHE A 423 6.04 15.52 11.88
C PHE A 423 6.13 16.44 13.09
N LYS A 424 5.01 16.64 13.77
CA LYS A 424 4.88 17.38 15.02
C LYS A 424 4.23 16.48 16.07
N TYR A 425 4.61 16.68 17.35
CA TYR A 425 3.97 15.96 18.46
C TYR A 425 2.49 16.32 18.57
N ASP A 426 2.18 17.62 18.63
CA ASP A 426 0.79 18.06 18.69
C ASP A 426 0.13 17.91 17.30
N PRO A 427 -0.97 17.14 17.19
CA PRO A 427 -1.73 17.02 15.96
C PRO A 427 -2.19 18.36 15.35
N LYS A 428 -2.37 19.40 16.17
CA LYS A 428 -2.82 20.73 15.75
C LYS A 428 -1.72 21.53 15.05
N ASP A 429 -0.46 21.21 15.32
CA ASP A 429 0.70 21.87 14.73
C ASP A 429 1.14 21.23 13.41
N ARG A 430 0.51 20.10 13.02
CA ARG A 430 0.77 19.40 11.76
C ARG A 430 0.06 20.09 10.60
N LEU A 431 0.63 19.93 9.41
CA LEU A 431 -0.11 20.26 8.19
C LEU A 431 -1.44 19.49 8.17
N SER A 432 -2.51 20.18 7.81
CA SER A 432 -3.74 19.54 7.38
C SER A 432 -3.47 18.74 6.09
N LEU A 433 -4.35 17.80 5.73
CA LEU A 433 -4.22 17.04 4.49
C LEU A 433 -4.21 17.96 3.25
N GLU A 434 -4.99 19.05 3.27
CA GLU A 434 -5.02 20.03 2.21
C GLU A 434 -3.69 20.78 2.09
N GLU A 435 -3.14 21.27 3.21
CA GLU A 435 -1.82 21.93 3.23
C GLU A 435 -0.70 20.99 2.83
N PHE A 436 -0.78 19.69 3.23
CA PHE A 436 0.17 18.67 2.83
C PHE A 436 0.19 18.48 1.31
N LEU A 437 -0.97 18.36 0.67
CA LEU A 437 -1.10 18.15 -0.78
C LEU A 437 -0.79 19.42 -1.59
N ASN A 438 -0.94 20.61 -1.00
CA ASN A 438 -0.59 21.89 -1.59
C ASN A 438 0.86 22.31 -1.34
N HIS A 439 1.66 21.44 -0.69
CA HIS A 439 3.08 21.76 -0.45
C HIS A 439 3.86 21.83 -1.77
N PRO A 440 4.86 22.74 -1.91
CA PRO A 440 5.66 22.91 -3.12
C PRO A 440 6.33 21.63 -3.66
N TRP A 441 6.58 20.63 -2.81
CA TRP A 441 7.08 19.33 -3.28
C TRP A 441 6.13 18.67 -4.29
N PHE A 442 4.84 18.92 -4.20
CA PHE A 442 3.85 18.36 -5.13
C PHE A 442 3.78 19.12 -6.47
N GLU A 443 4.34 20.32 -6.59
CA GLU A 443 4.34 21.06 -7.86
C GLU A 443 5.17 20.34 -8.92
N ASP A 444 4.71 20.34 -10.18
CA ASP A 444 5.42 19.70 -11.27
C ASP A 444 6.63 20.55 -11.68
N THR A 445 7.81 19.98 -11.60
CA THR A 445 9.10 20.63 -11.93
C THR A 445 9.30 20.80 -13.46
N THR A 446 8.26 20.89 -14.28
CA THR A 446 8.34 20.82 -15.75
C THR A 446 8.40 22.16 -16.46
N SER A 447 8.90 23.23 -15.88
CA SER A 447 8.94 24.54 -16.58
C SER A 447 10.28 25.26 -16.69
N VAL A 448 11.42 24.70 -16.25
CA VAL A 448 12.70 25.45 -16.26
C VAL A 448 13.81 24.87 -17.16
N LEU A 449 13.62 23.72 -17.77
CA LEU A 449 14.66 23.10 -18.61
C LEU A 449 14.36 23.12 -20.13
N LYS A 450 13.75 24.17 -20.67
CA LYS A 450 13.56 24.32 -22.13
C LYS A 450 14.11 25.59 -22.74
N GLU A 451 15.01 26.32 -22.09
CA GLU A 451 15.60 27.53 -22.72
C GLU A 451 17.13 27.72 -22.57
N GLU A 452 17.90 26.69 -22.25
CA GLU A 452 19.36 26.82 -22.39
C GLU A 452 19.94 25.53 -22.98
N ASN A 453 20.16 25.54 -24.25
CA ASN A 453 21.21 24.91 -25.06
C ASN A 453 20.71 24.41 -26.41
N ASP A 454 20.45 25.33 -27.34
CA ASP A 454 20.63 25.08 -28.77
C ASP A 454 21.80 25.95 -29.27
N PRO A 455 23.01 25.40 -29.45
CA PRO A 455 24.17 26.12 -29.95
C PRO A 455 24.12 26.47 -31.45
N HIS A 456 23.04 26.18 -32.17
CA HIS A 456 22.95 26.34 -33.62
C HIS A 456 21.92 27.35 -34.15
N ALA A 457 21.40 28.23 -33.30
CA ALA A 457 20.54 29.33 -33.77
C ALA A 457 21.34 30.60 -33.96
N GLN A 458 22.28 30.66 -34.88
CA GLN A 458 22.79 31.90 -35.43
C GLN A 458 22.84 31.81 -36.94
N THR A 459 22.20 32.85 -37.55
CA THR A 459 22.33 33.32 -38.95
C THR A 459 21.52 32.61 -40.01
N GLU A 460 20.29 33.07 -40.23
CA GLU A 460 19.76 33.33 -41.55
C GLU A 460 18.98 34.64 -41.58
N THR A 461 19.54 35.61 -42.30
CA THR A 461 18.93 36.90 -42.64
C THR A 461 17.78 36.71 -43.63
N PRO A 462 16.73 37.62 -43.59
CA PRO A 462 15.54 37.46 -44.41
C PRO A 462 15.81 37.90 -45.86
N ILE A 463 15.43 37.03 -46.81
CA ILE A 463 15.28 37.35 -48.23
C ILE A 463 13.81 37.60 -48.52
N GLU A 464 13.53 38.80 -49.03
CA GLU A 464 12.20 39.23 -49.52
C GLU A 464 11.71 38.44 -50.70
N PRO A 465 10.37 38.28 -50.94
CA PRO A 465 9.81 37.46 -52.00
C PRO A 465 9.63 38.29 -53.27
N SER A 466 10.15 37.82 -54.38
CA SER A 466 9.76 38.26 -55.72
C SER A 466 8.57 37.44 -56.25
N ALA A 467 7.60 38.17 -56.74
CA ALA A 467 6.36 37.71 -57.35
C ALA A 467 6.57 37.04 -58.70
N SER A 468 5.84 35.97 -59.03
CA SER A 468 5.06 35.91 -60.30
C SER A 468 4.29 34.58 -60.47
N ASN A 469 3.00 34.77 -60.70
CA ASN A 469 2.10 34.13 -61.69
C ASN A 469 1.58 32.70 -61.50
N GLN A 470 0.26 32.74 -61.21
CA GLN A 470 -0.87 32.17 -62.02
C GLN A 470 -0.90 30.64 -62.21
N SER A 471 -1.90 30.02 -61.75
CA SER A 471 -3.19 29.74 -62.39
C SER A 471 -4.04 28.74 -61.56
N SER A 472 -5.31 29.04 -61.61
CA SER A 472 -6.48 28.49 -60.94
C SER A 472 -6.89 27.05 -61.40
N PRO A 473 -8.07 26.57 -61.10
CA PRO A 473 -8.40 25.55 -60.10
C PRO A 473 -9.17 24.37 -60.73
N LEU A 474 -9.37 23.27 -60.01
CA LEU A 474 -10.43 22.30 -60.33
C LEU A 474 -10.81 21.55 -59.01
N THR A 475 -11.94 21.88 -58.47
CA THR A 475 -13.30 21.33 -58.60
C THR A 475 -13.50 19.97 -57.89
N LEU A 476 -14.36 20.09 -56.88
CA LEU A 476 -15.27 19.13 -56.26
C LEU A 476 -15.48 17.80 -56.97
N CYS A 477 -15.61 16.74 -56.16
CA CYS A 477 -16.72 15.82 -56.30
C CYS A 477 -17.12 15.21 -54.93
N LYS A 478 -18.33 15.62 -54.52
CA LYS A 478 -19.19 14.90 -53.58
C LYS A 478 -19.77 13.68 -54.28
N HIS A 479 -19.89 12.56 -53.61
CA HIS A 479 -20.98 11.64 -53.76
C HIS A 479 -21.36 11.00 -52.44
N ALA A 480 -22.51 11.40 -51.98
CA ALA A 480 -23.39 10.66 -51.09
C ALA A 480 -24.09 9.57 -51.93
N ASN A 481 -24.32 8.43 -51.34
CA ASN A 481 -25.45 7.60 -51.70
C ASN A 481 -25.99 6.84 -50.49
N THR A 482 -27.20 7.21 -50.19
CA THR A 482 -28.24 6.56 -49.41
C THR A 482 -28.92 5.47 -50.24
N ALA A 483 -29.24 4.34 -49.65
CA ALA A 483 -30.41 3.48 -49.94
C ALA A 483 -30.53 2.48 -48.77
N SER A 484 -31.44 2.57 -48.00
CA SER A 484 -32.78 2.16 -47.60
C SER A 484 -33.36 0.98 -48.39
N LEU A 485 -34.01 0.15 -47.62
CA LEU A 485 -35.30 -0.53 -47.74
C LEU A 485 -35.29 -2.07 -47.60
N ASP A 486 -36.07 -2.47 -46.60
CA ASP A 486 -37.18 -3.45 -46.58
C ASP A 486 -36.80 -4.94 -46.75
N GLY A 487 -37.18 -5.86 -45.89
CA GLY A 487 -38.49 -6.10 -45.29
C GLY A 487 -38.72 -7.60 -45.35
N TYR A 488 -39.57 -8.12 -44.53
CA TYR A 488 -40.28 -9.38 -44.40
C TYR A 488 -39.92 -10.12 -43.09
N ALA A 489 -40.73 -10.08 -42.06
CA ALA A 489 -42.12 -10.55 -41.80
C ALA A 489 -42.23 -12.09 -41.62
N SER A 490 -42.53 -12.44 -40.37
CA SER A 490 -43.52 -13.40 -39.84
C SER A 490 -43.50 -14.87 -40.24
N SER A 491 -43.54 -15.71 -39.22
CA SER A 491 -44.57 -16.73 -38.88
C SER A 491 -44.05 -17.52 -37.66
N GLU A 492 -44.66 -17.38 -36.51
CA GLU A 492 -45.84 -18.05 -35.93
C GLU A 492 -45.75 -19.59 -35.81
N GLU A 493 -46.01 -19.96 -34.53
CA GLU A 493 -46.64 -21.21 -34.04
C GLU A 493 -45.76 -22.46 -33.91
N GLN A 494 -45.70 -23.16 -32.83
CA GLN A 494 -46.72 -23.67 -31.87
C GLN A 494 -46.02 -24.41 -30.72
N GLN A 495 -46.50 -24.26 -29.51
CA GLN A 495 -46.44 -25.28 -28.46
C GLN A 495 -47.46 -26.43 -28.75
N PRO A 496 -47.29 -27.61 -28.22
CA PRO A 496 -48.01 -27.97 -27.00
C PRO A 496 -47.17 -28.88 -26.04
N SER A 497 -47.26 -28.68 -24.74
CA SER A 497 -48.12 -29.25 -23.69
C SER A 497 -47.94 -30.76 -23.38
N ASP A 498 -47.76 -31.00 -22.06
CA ASP A 498 -48.11 -32.17 -21.25
C ASP A 498 -47.24 -33.42 -21.34
N SER A 499 -46.82 -34.09 -20.29
CA SER A 499 -47.34 -34.41 -18.99
C SER A 499 -46.40 -35.44 -18.28
N GLN A 500 -46.33 -35.31 -16.95
CA GLN A 500 -46.28 -36.40 -15.97
C GLN A 500 -45.36 -37.64 -16.19
N THR A 501 -44.35 -37.77 -15.40
CA THR A 501 -44.34 -38.62 -14.15
C THR A 501 -43.13 -38.21 -13.29
#